data_20a143336f3358cc6209c7df23c60503
#
_entry.id   20a143336f3358cc6209c7df23c60503
#
_cell.length_a   1.000
_cell.length_b   1.000
_cell.length_c   1.000
_cell.angle_alpha   90.00
_cell.angle_beta   90.00
_cell.angle_gamma   90.00
#
_symmetry.space_group_name_H-M   'P 1'
#
loop_
_entity.id
_entity.type
_entity.pdbx_description
1 polymer ?
#
loop_
_entity_poly.entity_id
_entity_poly.type
_entity_poly.pdbx_seq_one_letter_code
_entity_poly.pdbx_strand_id
1 'polypeptide(L)'
;MLNLSSGGGNGNYIRFSPQANAWTNNLGAEIQLKKIVFDIDAVQTGWLQLGVGIRDWQPDSELGRKGPQPTPDHKRGFIVTFYNKEIGTCEWSSSGVGPNMGLEKMYTECAAQRAANAGKLPVLEYTGSKLEKIGKGTTRIPNFTIVSWIDKPAGMGQSDEEYIAQAVAKPAPGTWVETPKAVAKPAPVKSAMAQAVEDDEMF
;
A
#
# COMPACT_ATOMS: atom_id res chain seq x y z
N MET A 1 26.28 -11.54 -17.02
CA MET A 1 25.37 -10.38 -17.00
C MET A 1 25.41 -9.78 -15.62
N LEU A 2 25.81 -8.53 -15.50
CA LEU A 2 25.77 -7.78 -14.25
C LEU A 2 24.29 -7.48 -13.93
N ASN A 3 23.76 -8.07 -12.89
CA ASN A 3 22.42 -7.77 -12.38
C ASN A 3 22.52 -6.49 -11.53
N LEU A 4 22.30 -5.34 -12.17
CA LEU A 4 22.34 -4.01 -11.54
C LEU A 4 20.95 -3.55 -11.03
N SER A 5 19.98 -4.45 -10.98
CA SER A 5 18.76 -4.15 -10.28
C SER A 5 19.07 -4.11 -8.79
N SER A 6 19.29 -2.91 -8.27
CA SER A 6 19.18 -2.66 -6.85
C SER A 6 17.82 -3.19 -6.42
N GLY A 7 17.80 -4.12 -5.46
CA GLY A 7 16.58 -4.65 -4.86
C GLY A 7 15.83 -3.57 -4.07
N GLY A 8 15.47 -2.50 -4.74
CA GLY A 8 14.44 -1.59 -4.34
C GLY A 8 13.13 -2.31 -4.62
N GLY A 9 12.48 -2.82 -3.59
CA GLY A 9 11.16 -3.42 -3.71
C GLY A 9 10.27 -2.45 -4.48
N ASN A 10 9.97 -2.80 -5.71
CA ASN A 10 9.02 -2.11 -6.58
C ASN A 10 7.59 -2.42 -6.11
N GLY A 11 7.46 -2.80 -4.84
CA GLY A 11 6.21 -3.11 -4.20
C GLY A 11 5.47 -1.85 -3.78
N ASN A 12 4.17 -1.93 -3.85
CA ASN A 12 3.27 -0.93 -3.31
C ASN A 12 3.53 -0.79 -1.81
N TYR A 13 3.78 0.41 -1.31
CA TYR A 13 3.98 0.64 0.12
C TYR A 13 3.10 1.76 0.64
N ILE A 14 2.75 1.65 1.90
CA ILE A 14 2.03 2.69 2.64
C ILE A 14 2.87 3.19 3.81
N ARG A 15 2.65 4.41 4.18
CA ARG A 15 3.38 5.06 5.27
C ARG A 15 2.40 5.78 6.20
N PHE A 16 2.58 5.60 7.49
CA PHE A 16 1.90 6.40 8.51
C PHE A 16 2.79 7.58 8.93
N SER A 17 2.28 8.78 8.83
CA SER A 17 2.92 10.00 9.33
C SER A 17 2.31 10.39 10.68
N PRO A 18 3.04 10.23 11.81
CA PRO A 18 2.54 10.66 13.12
C PRO A 18 2.28 12.15 13.21
N GLN A 19 3.05 12.98 12.50
CA GLN A 19 2.89 14.44 12.50
C GLN A 19 1.61 14.86 11.76
N ALA A 20 1.42 14.35 10.56
CA ALA A 20 0.23 14.63 9.74
C ALA A 20 -1.02 13.87 10.21
N ASN A 21 -0.85 12.83 11.03
CA ASN A 21 -1.91 11.89 11.41
C ASN A 21 -2.60 11.27 10.18
N ALA A 22 -1.84 10.94 9.17
CA ALA A 22 -2.32 10.50 7.89
C ALA A 22 -1.55 9.28 7.36
N TRP A 23 -2.21 8.48 6.55
CA TRP A 23 -1.59 7.44 5.75
C TRP A 23 -1.34 7.95 4.34
N THR A 24 -0.20 7.62 3.79
CA THR A 24 0.16 7.97 2.40
C THR A 24 0.60 6.72 1.64
N ASN A 25 0.36 6.73 0.33
CA ASN A 25 0.86 5.70 -0.57
C ASN A 25 2.30 6.01 -1.04
N ASN A 26 2.85 5.17 -1.90
CA ASN A 26 4.17 5.30 -2.51
C ASN A 26 4.35 6.59 -3.35
N LEU A 27 3.26 7.20 -3.81
CA LEU A 27 3.26 8.47 -4.54
C LEU A 27 3.14 9.70 -3.61
N GLY A 28 3.05 9.48 -2.30
CA GLY A 28 2.87 10.55 -1.31
C GLY A 28 1.42 11.06 -1.21
N ALA A 29 0.48 10.48 -1.94
CA ALA A 29 -0.92 10.84 -1.84
C ALA A 29 -1.53 10.27 -0.54
N GLU A 30 -2.36 11.07 0.12
CA GLU A 30 -3.09 10.62 1.30
C GLU A 30 -4.13 9.56 0.93
N ILE A 31 -4.19 8.49 1.73
CA ILE A 31 -5.12 7.39 1.55
C ILE A 31 -5.98 7.21 2.80
N GLN A 32 -7.24 6.82 2.59
CA GLN A 32 -8.15 6.47 3.67
C GLN A 32 -8.04 4.96 3.96
N LEU A 33 -7.22 4.63 4.95
CA LEU A 33 -7.05 3.25 5.38
C LEU A 33 -8.22 2.85 6.30
N LYS A 34 -9.18 2.07 5.78
CA LYS A 34 -10.34 1.62 6.57
C LYS A 34 -10.15 0.19 7.06
N LYS A 35 -10.17 -0.78 6.15
CA LYS A 35 -10.02 -2.20 6.46
C LYS A 35 -8.88 -2.79 5.66
N ILE A 36 -8.05 -3.58 6.34
CA ILE A 36 -6.89 -4.25 5.76
C ILE A 36 -6.80 -5.69 6.27
N VAL A 37 -6.28 -6.56 5.45
CA VAL A 37 -5.85 -7.90 5.87
C VAL A 37 -4.39 -7.81 6.27
N PHE A 38 -4.05 -8.30 7.43
CA PHE A 38 -2.70 -8.31 7.96
C PHE A 38 -2.07 -9.70 7.85
N ASP A 39 -0.92 -9.81 7.16
CA ASP A 39 -0.16 -11.06 7.14
C ASP A 39 0.66 -11.20 8.42
N ILE A 40 0.05 -11.81 9.42
CA ILE A 40 0.70 -12.02 10.72
C ILE A 40 1.91 -12.96 10.63
N ASP A 41 1.97 -13.81 9.61
CA ASP A 41 3.05 -14.77 9.42
C ASP A 41 4.26 -14.16 8.68
N ALA A 42 4.06 -13.00 8.02
CA ALA A 42 5.10 -12.28 7.29
C ALA A 42 5.67 -11.07 8.05
N VAL A 43 5.45 -11.01 9.37
CA VAL A 43 6.00 -9.93 10.21
C VAL A 43 7.51 -10.08 10.32
N GLN A 44 8.22 -9.00 10.02
CA GLN A 44 9.66 -8.92 10.23
C GLN A 44 9.97 -7.79 11.18
N THR A 45 10.84 -8.05 12.15
CA THR A 45 11.45 -7.04 13.02
C THR A 45 12.94 -6.95 12.74
N GLY A 46 13.53 -5.79 12.99
CA GLY A 46 14.95 -5.60 12.69
C GLY A 46 15.43 -4.19 12.95
N TRP A 47 16.50 -3.85 12.29
CA TRP A 47 17.12 -2.53 12.33
C TRP A 47 16.98 -1.86 10.96
N LEU A 48 16.45 -0.65 10.94
CA LEU A 48 16.17 0.10 9.74
C LEU A 48 16.90 1.44 9.78
N GLN A 49 17.71 1.70 8.77
CA GLN A 49 18.27 3.01 8.49
C GLN A 49 17.53 3.61 7.29
N LEU A 50 16.96 4.79 7.47
CA LEU A 50 16.33 5.57 6.40
C LEU A 50 17.06 6.91 6.28
N GLY A 51 17.44 7.26 5.05
CA GLY A 51 18.07 8.53 4.72
C GLY A 51 17.79 8.91 3.26
N VAL A 52 18.37 10.02 2.82
CA VAL A 52 18.26 10.42 1.40
C VAL A 52 18.98 9.38 0.54
N GLY A 53 18.19 8.62 -0.24
CA GLY A 53 18.71 7.55 -1.10
C GLY A 53 19.21 6.30 -0.34
N ILE A 54 19.02 6.21 0.97
CA ILE A 54 19.45 5.07 1.78
C ILE A 54 18.21 4.41 2.38
N ARG A 55 18.08 3.11 2.12
CA ARG A 55 17.20 2.20 2.87
C ARG A 55 18.00 0.94 3.15
N ASP A 56 18.52 0.82 4.37
CA ASP A 56 19.22 -0.38 4.83
C ASP A 56 18.35 -1.09 5.88
N TRP A 57 18.04 -2.35 5.61
CA TRP A 57 17.24 -3.21 6.46
C TRP A 57 18.04 -4.42 6.90
N GLN A 58 18.20 -4.56 8.19
CA GLN A 58 18.89 -5.69 8.83
C GLN A 58 17.87 -6.44 9.69
N PRO A 59 17.29 -7.56 9.16
CA PRO A 59 16.28 -8.31 9.87
C PRO A 59 16.88 -9.05 11.08
N ASP A 60 16.04 -9.23 12.08
CA ASP A 60 16.36 -10.18 13.17
C ASP A 60 16.38 -11.62 12.64
N SER A 61 17.17 -12.47 13.24
CA SER A 61 17.20 -13.91 12.90
C SER A 61 15.87 -14.61 13.20
N GLU A 62 15.14 -14.12 14.18
CA GLU A 62 13.86 -14.65 14.64
C GLU A 62 13.00 -13.51 15.18
N LEU A 63 11.68 -13.62 14.99
CA LEU A 63 10.73 -12.68 15.57
C LEU A 63 10.83 -12.68 17.11
N GLY A 64 10.98 -11.51 17.70
CA GLY A 64 11.15 -11.34 19.16
C GLY A 64 12.59 -11.45 19.67
N ARG A 65 13.55 -11.85 18.83
CA ARG A 65 14.97 -11.91 19.18
C ARG A 65 15.73 -10.73 18.59
N LYS A 66 15.94 -9.71 19.40
CA LYS A 66 16.66 -8.50 18.99
C LYS A 66 18.12 -8.81 18.65
N GLY A 67 18.50 -8.62 17.40
CA GLY A 67 19.89 -8.67 16.95
C GLY A 67 20.73 -7.45 17.41
N PRO A 68 22.06 -7.48 17.24
CA PRO A 68 22.92 -6.33 17.54
C PRO A 68 22.59 -5.17 16.60
N GLN A 69 22.73 -3.95 17.07
CA GLN A 69 22.54 -2.74 16.26
C GLN A 69 23.73 -2.59 15.30
N PRO A 70 23.49 -2.52 13.96
CA PRO A 70 24.58 -2.48 12.98
C PRO A 70 25.39 -1.17 13.07
N THR A 71 24.71 -0.03 13.13
CA THR A 71 25.32 1.30 13.29
C THR A 71 24.42 2.17 14.18
N PRO A 72 24.95 3.30 14.75
CA PRO A 72 24.15 4.23 15.54
C PRO A 72 22.96 4.84 14.79
N ASP A 73 23.02 4.90 13.46
CA ASP A 73 21.97 5.48 12.63
C ASP A 73 20.80 4.52 12.38
N HIS A 74 21.01 3.23 12.59
CA HIS A 74 19.94 2.25 12.53
C HIS A 74 19.01 2.39 13.74
N LYS A 75 17.73 2.39 13.49
CA LYS A 75 16.68 2.42 14.49
C LYS A 75 15.88 1.13 14.46
N ARG A 76 15.39 0.74 15.62
CA ARG A 76 14.52 -0.42 15.73
C ARG A 76 13.26 -0.19 14.90
N GLY A 77 12.92 -1.17 14.06
CA GLY A 77 11.80 -1.07 13.13
C GLY A 77 11.22 -2.41 12.75
N PHE A 78 10.31 -2.35 11.81
CA PHE A 78 9.59 -3.52 11.30
C PHE A 78 9.25 -3.37 9.82
N ILE A 79 8.93 -4.50 9.23
CA ILE A 79 8.29 -4.62 7.91
C ILE A 79 7.11 -5.58 8.06
N VAL A 80 5.94 -5.18 7.60
CA VAL A 80 4.72 -6.01 7.58
C VAL A 80 4.02 -5.89 6.25
N THR A 81 3.30 -6.94 5.88
CA THR A 81 2.51 -6.99 4.65
C THR A 81 1.04 -6.82 4.98
N PHE A 82 0.40 -5.88 4.30
CA PHE A 82 -1.04 -5.65 4.31
C PHE A 82 -1.64 -5.93 2.93
N TYR A 83 -2.92 -6.23 2.93
CA TYR A 83 -3.70 -6.35 1.71
C TYR A 83 -5.03 -5.62 1.87
N ASN A 84 -5.39 -4.88 0.84
CA ASN A 84 -6.69 -4.22 0.71
C ASN A 84 -7.12 -4.34 -0.75
N LYS A 85 -8.43 -4.48 -1.02
CA LYS A 85 -8.95 -4.62 -2.39
C LYS A 85 -8.70 -3.40 -3.27
N GLU A 86 -8.59 -2.21 -2.67
CA GLU A 86 -8.40 -0.95 -3.38
C GLU A 86 -6.93 -0.70 -3.73
N ILE A 87 -6.02 -1.04 -2.82
CA ILE A 87 -4.58 -0.75 -2.96
C ILE A 87 -3.74 -1.99 -3.25
N GLY A 88 -4.35 -3.19 -3.26
CA GLY A 88 -3.64 -4.46 -3.45
C GLY A 88 -2.79 -4.85 -2.25
N THR A 89 -1.76 -5.68 -2.50
CA THR A 89 -0.73 -6.01 -1.51
C THR A 89 0.19 -4.82 -1.32
N CYS A 90 0.41 -4.42 -0.09
CA CYS A 90 1.30 -3.31 0.23
C CYS A 90 2.15 -3.59 1.48
N GLU A 91 3.31 -2.98 1.51
CA GLU A 91 4.21 -3.02 2.65
C GLU A 91 3.96 -1.82 3.57
N TRP A 92 3.95 -2.03 4.87
CA TRP A 92 4.12 -1.00 5.85
C TRP A 92 5.40 -1.23 6.63
N SER A 93 6.34 -0.30 6.53
CA SER A 93 7.59 -0.32 7.27
C SER A 93 7.80 0.97 8.04
N SER A 94 8.35 0.87 9.22
CA SER A 94 8.66 2.03 10.06
C SER A 94 9.75 1.72 11.08
N SER A 95 10.46 2.77 11.50
CA SER A 95 11.36 2.76 12.66
C SER A 95 10.97 3.83 13.70
N GLY A 96 9.77 4.39 13.57
CA GLY A 96 9.24 5.37 14.52
C GLY A 96 8.69 4.71 15.78
N VAL A 97 8.83 5.36 16.92
CA VAL A 97 8.37 4.83 18.21
C VAL A 97 6.86 4.58 18.24
N GLY A 98 6.05 5.54 17.78
CA GLY A 98 4.60 5.38 17.73
C GLY A 98 4.12 4.25 16.84
N PRO A 99 4.57 4.17 15.57
CA PRO A 99 4.32 3.01 14.71
C PRO A 99 4.74 1.67 15.31
N ASN A 100 5.92 1.59 15.94
CA ASN A 100 6.38 0.35 16.59
C ASN A 100 5.42 -0.09 17.71
N MET A 101 4.99 0.84 18.56
CA MET A 101 3.99 0.55 19.61
C MET A 101 2.64 0.13 19.03
N GLY A 102 2.22 0.76 17.93
CA GLY A 102 0.98 0.39 17.22
C GLY A 102 1.04 -1.02 16.67
N LEU A 103 2.16 -1.39 16.04
CA LEU A 103 2.38 -2.76 15.56
C LEU A 103 2.41 -3.76 16.72
N GLU A 104 3.15 -3.48 17.78
CA GLU A 104 3.27 -4.40 18.93
C GLU A 104 1.90 -4.71 19.54
N LYS A 105 1.07 -3.68 19.75
CA LYS A 105 -0.29 -3.84 20.23
C LYS A 105 -1.13 -4.69 19.29
N MET A 106 -1.15 -4.32 18.02
CA MET A 106 -1.89 -5.01 16.96
C MET A 106 -1.47 -6.49 16.85
N TYR A 107 -0.15 -6.75 16.82
CA TYR A 107 0.39 -8.10 16.74
C TYR A 107 0.00 -8.94 17.97
N THR A 108 0.13 -8.39 19.17
CA THR A 108 -0.21 -9.09 20.42
C THR A 108 -1.68 -9.49 20.45
N GLU A 109 -2.58 -8.60 20.04
CA GLU A 109 -4.03 -8.88 19.97
C GLU A 109 -4.34 -9.97 18.93
N CYS A 110 -3.68 -9.93 17.77
CA CYS A 110 -3.83 -10.96 16.74
C CYS A 110 -3.26 -12.30 17.20
N ALA A 111 -2.06 -12.32 17.79
CA ALA A 111 -1.41 -13.52 18.28
C ALA A 111 -2.23 -14.24 19.36
N ALA A 112 -2.87 -13.50 20.26
CA ALA A 112 -3.76 -14.05 21.29
C ALA A 112 -4.95 -14.83 20.71
N GLN A 113 -5.41 -14.45 19.52
CA GLN A 113 -6.57 -15.09 18.86
C GLN A 113 -6.17 -16.11 17.78
N ARG A 114 -4.86 -16.25 17.52
CA ARG A 114 -4.33 -17.07 16.42
C ARG A 114 -4.71 -18.54 16.53
N ALA A 115 -4.67 -19.11 17.74
CA ALA A 115 -4.98 -20.52 17.97
C ALA A 115 -6.44 -20.87 17.60
N ALA A 116 -7.38 -19.97 17.86
CA ALA A 116 -8.77 -20.13 17.50
C ALA A 116 -9.06 -19.91 16.00
N ASN A 117 -8.10 -19.32 15.27
CA ASN A 117 -8.23 -18.94 13.86
C ASN A 117 -7.06 -19.50 13.03
N ALA A 118 -6.70 -20.76 13.26
CA ALA A 118 -5.58 -21.39 12.57
C ALA A 118 -5.74 -21.33 11.04
N GLY A 119 -4.66 -20.96 10.34
CA GLY A 119 -4.64 -20.84 8.88
C GLY A 119 -5.33 -19.60 8.29
N LYS A 120 -5.99 -18.77 9.11
CA LYS A 120 -6.65 -17.55 8.66
C LYS A 120 -5.82 -16.31 8.97
N LEU A 121 -6.07 -15.24 8.25
CA LEU A 121 -5.47 -13.92 8.47
C LEU A 121 -6.49 -12.96 9.10
N PRO A 122 -6.05 -12.10 10.03
CA PRO A 122 -6.93 -11.11 10.64
C PRO A 122 -7.26 -9.98 9.66
N VAL A 123 -8.52 -9.60 9.61
CA VAL A 123 -8.99 -8.36 8.99
C VAL A 123 -9.04 -7.30 10.08
N LEU A 124 -8.30 -6.25 9.88
CA LEU A 124 -8.16 -5.15 10.81
C LEU A 124 -8.91 -3.93 10.31
N GLU A 125 -9.56 -3.21 11.19
CA GLU A 125 -10.11 -1.89 10.94
C GLU A 125 -9.23 -0.84 11.61
N TYR A 126 -8.78 0.16 10.83
CA TYR A 126 -8.07 1.30 11.37
C TYR A 126 -9.05 2.23 12.09
N THR A 127 -8.85 2.41 13.39
CA THR A 127 -9.75 3.21 14.25
C THR A 127 -9.18 4.60 14.60
N GLY A 128 -8.17 5.02 13.83
CA GLY A 128 -7.50 6.29 14.05
C GLY A 128 -6.19 6.14 14.83
N SER A 129 -5.70 7.22 15.39
CA SER A 129 -4.46 7.22 16.19
C SER A 129 -4.64 7.91 17.52
N LYS A 130 -3.90 7.47 18.52
CA LYS A 130 -3.83 8.09 19.84
C LYS A 130 -2.55 8.92 19.96
N LEU A 131 -2.67 10.17 20.38
CA LEU A 131 -1.51 10.97 20.77
C LEU A 131 -1.01 10.51 22.14
N GLU A 132 0.29 10.22 22.23
CA GLU A 132 0.91 9.78 23.48
C GLU A 132 2.23 10.47 23.71
N LYS A 133 2.50 10.82 24.99
CA LYS A 133 3.76 11.43 25.42
C LYS A 133 4.76 10.34 25.75
N ILE A 134 5.89 10.34 25.07
CA ILE A 134 6.96 9.36 25.28
C ILE A 134 8.26 10.13 25.59
N GLY A 135 8.72 10.01 26.80
CA GLY A 135 9.87 10.77 27.29
C GLY A 135 9.63 12.28 27.18
N LYS A 136 10.50 12.98 26.45
CA LYS A 136 10.40 14.44 26.22
C LYS A 136 9.56 14.82 25.00
N GLY A 137 9.14 13.85 24.18
CA GLY A 137 8.39 14.08 22.95
C GLY A 137 6.98 13.54 23.00
N THR A 138 6.22 13.82 21.94
CA THR A 138 4.91 13.22 21.68
C THR A 138 4.93 12.50 20.35
N THR A 139 4.18 11.42 20.26
CA THR A 139 3.98 10.68 19.00
C THR A 139 2.54 10.21 18.88
N ARG A 140 2.12 9.84 17.67
CA ARG A 140 0.83 9.21 17.45
C ARG A 140 1.02 7.72 17.22
N ILE A 141 0.20 6.95 17.91
CA ILE A 141 0.17 5.50 17.85
C ILE A 141 -1.05 5.10 17.03
N PRO A 142 -0.87 4.47 15.85
CA PRO A 142 -1.99 3.98 15.05
C PRO A 142 -2.68 2.84 15.78
N ASN A 143 -4.02 2.87 15.82
CA ASN A 143 -4.82 1.85 16.47
C ASN A 143 -5.61 1.05 15.42
N PHE A 144 -5.65 -0.24 15.66
CA PHE A 144 -6.39 -1.19 14.83
C PHE A 144 -7.26 -2.07 15.72
N THR A 145 -8.38 -2.52 15.18
CA THR A 145 -9.28 -3.46 15.84
C THR A 145 -9.51 -4.65 14.93
N ILE A 146 -9.46 -5.86 15.46
CA ILE A 146 -9.77 -7.09 14.71
C ILE A 146 -11.27 -7.15 14.48
N VAL A 147 -11.69 -7.18 13.22
CA VAL A 147 -13.12 -7.28 12.85
C VAL A 147 -13.54 -8.66 12.38
N SER A 148 -12.62 -9.43 11.81
CA SER A 148 -12.87 -10.80 11.36
C SER A 148 -11.58 -11.54 11.05
N TRP A 149 -11.69 -12.83 10.72
CA TRP A 149 -10.60 -13.67 10.24
C TRP A 149 -11.03 -14.31 8.93
N ILE A 150 -10.16 -14.28 7.92
CA ILE A 150 -10.44 -14.80 6.58
C ILE A 150 -9.30 -15.69 6.09
N ASP A 151 -9.57 -16.53 5.12
CA ASP A 151 -8.52 -17.24 4.40
C ASP A 151 -7.65 -16.25 3.63
N LYS A 152 -6.39 -16.62 3.39
CA LYS A 152 -5.44 -15.74 2.69
C LYS A 152 -6.01 -15.36 1.31
N PRO A 153 -6.20 -14.06 1.02
CA PRO A 153 -6.68 -13.61 -0.28
C PRO A 153 -5.75 -14.06 -1.41
N ALA A 154 -6.31 -14.49 -2.54
CA ALA A 154 -5.54 -14.99 -3.69
C ALA A 154 -4.57 -13.93 -4.26
N GLY A 155 -4.88 -12.63 -4.12
CA GLY A 155 -4.01 -11.52 -4.53
C GLY A 155 -2.94 -11.14 -3.52
N MET A 156 -2.91 -11.75 -2.34
CA MET A 156 -1.94 -11.42 -1.31
C MET A 156 -0.64 -12.19 -1.50
N GLY A 157 0.46 -11.49 -1.70
CA GLY A 157 1.77 -12.07 -1.97
C GLY A 157 2.10 -12.27 -3.45
N GLN A 158 1.23 -11.84 -4.35
CA GLN A 158 1.54 -11.75 -5.78
C GLN A 158 2.20 -10.40 -6.07
N SER A 159 3.20 -10.39 -6.95
CA SER A 159 3.74 -9.15 -7.49
C SER A 159 2.68 -8.45 -8.34
N ASP A 160 2.74 -7.12 -8.45
CA ASP A 160 1.82 -6.34 -9.29
C ASP A 160 1.80 -6.83 -10.74
N GLU A 161 2.92 -7.37 -11.24
CA GLU A 161 3.03 -7.97 -12.57
C GLU A 161 2.21 -9.26 -12.70
N GLU A 162 2.19 -10.12 -11.69
CA GLU A 162 1.37 -11.35 -11.71
C GLU A 162 -0.13 -11.03 -11.58
N TYR A 163 -0.49 -10.01 -10.80
CA TYR A 163 -1.87 -9.57 -10.65
C TYR A 163 -2.42 -8.99 -11.97
N ILE A 164 -1.62 -8.17 -12.67
CA ILE A 164 -1.97 -7.62 -13.99
C ILE A 164 -2.08 -8.74 -15.03
N ALA A 165 -1.16 -9.70 -15.03
CA ALA A 165 -1.20 -10.83 -15.95
C ALA A 165 -2.45 -11.71 -15.76
N GLN A 166 -2.89 -11.94 -14.53
CA GLN A 166 -4.13 -12.69 -14.24
C GLN A 166 -5.39 -11.88 -14.56
N ALA A 167 -5.39 -10.57 -14.36
CA ALA A 167 -6.52 -9.71 -14.73
C ALA A 167 -6.73 -9.66 -16.25
N VAL A 168 -5.65 -9.70 -17.02
CA VAL A 168 -5.68 -9.73 -18.49
C VAL A 168 -6.05 -11.13 -19.02
N ALA A 169 -5.69 -12.20 -18.29
CA ALA A 169 -5.97 -13.58 -18.70
C ALA A 169 -7.41 -14.05 -18.41
N LYS A 170 -8.22 -13.29 -17.69
CA LYS A 170 -9.62 -13.63 -17.43
C LYS A 170 -10.47 -13.17 -18.62
N PRO A 171 -11.01 -14.08 -19.47
CA PRO A 171 -11.86 -13.68 -20.58
C PRO A 171 -13.11 -12.99 -20.03
N ALA A 172 -13.42 -11.81 -20.60
CA ALA A 172 -14.65 -11.11 -20.28
C ALA A 172 -15.85 -12.01 -20.62
N PRO A 173 -16.85 -12.16 -19.73
CA PRO A 173 -18.06 -12.86 -20.07
C PRO A 173 -18.88 -12.00 -21.02
N GLY A 174 -19.07 -12.48 -22.25
CA GLY A 174 -19.99 -11.90 -23.21
C GLY A 174 -19.35 -11.34 -24.47
N THR A 175 -18.96 -12.22 -25.37
CA THR A 175 -18.72 -11.88 -26.77
C THR A 175 -20.08 -11.58 -27.43
N TRP A 176 -20.39 -10.31 -27.59
CA TRP A 176 -21.44 -9.91 -28.55
C TRP A 176 -20.82 -9.99 -29.93
N VAL A 177 -21.30 -10.94 -30.71
CA VAL A 177 -20.99 -11.05 -32.14
C VAL A 177 -21.74 -9.92 -32.84
N GLU A 178 -21.09 -8.86 -33.19
CA GLU A 178 -21.62 -7.85 -34.11
C GLU A 178 -21.46 -8.36 -35.53
N THR A 179 -22.60 -8.61 -36.17
CA THR A 179 -22.74 -8.85 -37.63
C THR A 179 -22.33 -7.57 -38.37
N PRO A 180 -21.51 -7.65 -39.43
CA PRO A 180 -21.08 -6.46 -40.16
C PRO A 180 -22.23 -5.86 -40.96
N LYS A 181 -22.68 -4.67 -40.61
CA LYS A 181 -23.64 -3.89 -41.38
C LYS A 181 -22.90 -3.09 -42.45
N ALA A 182 -23.35 -3.26 -43.67
CA ALA A 182 -22.79 -2.73 -44.89
C ALA A 182 -22.51 -1.20 -44.85
N VAL A 183 -21.35 -0.86 -45.42
CA VAL A 183 -20.84 0.49 -45.60
C VAL A 183 -21.68 1.23 -46.65
N ALA A 184 -22.32 2.33 -46.27
CA ALA A 184 -22.85 3.33 -47.15
C ALA A 184 -21.86 4.50 -47.26
N LYS A 185 -21.53 4.82 -48.55
CA LYS A 185 -20.57 5.81 -48.97
C LYS A 185 -21.09 7.23 -48.70
N PRO A 186 -20.36 8.16 -48.14
CA PRO A 186 -20.82 9.56 -48.03
C PRO A 186 -20.48 10.37 -49.30
N ALA A 187 -21.45 11.13 -49.72
CA ALA A 187 -21.32 12.11 -50.81
C ALA A 187 -20.65 13.42 -50.31
N PRO A 188 -20.06 14.22 -51.18
CA PRO A 188 -19.23 15.37 -50.81
C PRO A 188 -20.09 16.62 -50.50
N VAL A 189 -19.75 17.30 -49.39
CA VAL A 189 -20.32 18.60 -49.09
C VAL A 189 -19.32 19.70 -49.43
N LYS A 190 -19.79 20.65 -50.18
CA LYS A 190 -19.10 21.85 -50.68
C LYS A 190 -18.75 22.81 -49.57
N SER A 191 -17.57 23.43 -49.72
CA SER A 191 -17.14 24.58 -48.98
C SER A 191 -18.05 25.78 -49.22
N ALA A 192 -18.30 26.56 -48.18
CA ALA A 192 -18.66 27.96 -48.30
C ALA A 192 -17.83 28.78 -47.33
N MET A 193 -17.07 29.63 -47.95
CA MET A 193 -16.17 30.64 -47.40
C MET A 193 -16.99 31.90 -47.04
N ALA A 194 -16.46 32.65 -46.14
CA ALA A 194 -16.44 34.12 -46.11
C ALA A 194 -17.30 34.87 -45.08
N GLN A 195 -16.58 35.70 -44.48
CA GLN A 195 -16.78 37.13 -44.12
C GLN A 195 -17.32 37.31 -42.69
N ALA A 196 -16.65 38.05 -41.94
CA ALA A 196 -15.93 39.30 -41.85
C ALA A 196 -16.55 40.14 -40.72
N VAL A 197 -15.68 40.62 -39.92
CA VAL A 197 -15.36 42.00 -39.59
C VAL A 197 -16.20 42.68 -38.48
N GLU A 198 -15.40 43.15 -37.56
CA GLU A 198 -15.40 44.48 -36.90
C GLU A 198 -16.27 44.72 -35.67
N ASP A 199 -15.51 45.22 -34.73
CA ASP A 199 -15.71 46.35 -33.82
C ASP A 199 -16.65 46.08 -32.63
N ASP A 200 -16.38 46.51 -31.47
CA ASP A 200 -15.87 47.78 -30.99
C ASP A 200 -15.55 47.69 -29.48
N GLU A 201 -14.72 48.55 -29.09
CA GLU A 201 -14.23 48.98 -27.80
C GLU A 201 -15.27 49.20 -26.69
N MET A 202 -14.67 49.29 -25.51
CA MET A 202 -15.01 50.12 -24.34
C MET A 202 -15.96 49.54 -23.27
N PHE A 203 -15.49 49.27 -22.19
CA PHE A 203 -15.27 49.90 -20.86
C PHE A 203 -14.67 48.94 -19.86
#